data_8abb453394dba5a78bdd6f11dd200e8f
#
_entry.id   8abb453394dba5a78bdd6f11dd200e8f
#
_cell.length_a   1.000
_cell.length_b   1.000
_cell.length_c   1.000
_cell.angle_alpha   90.00
_cell.angle_beta   90.00
_cell.angle_gamma   90.00
#
_symmetry.space_group_name_H-M   'P 1'
#
loop_
_entity.id
_entity.type
_entity.pdbx_description
1 polymer ?
#
loop_
_entity_poly.entity_id
_entity_poly.type
_entity_poly.pdbx_seq_one_letter_code
_entity_poly.pdbx_strand_id
1 'polypeptide(L)'
;ISDSVALPPNQPEVLLAGTRVAVFEQGTGELWLVNAAELSTFDAQSDSTLSLGTDAMVSMDSAGTLFAYSPSAGLVYRVNTASSDGVDSSQSVTVAGTSSSRSISSVGGHWVILDTQTDSLLVDGRTVDLSAELGTGTGAVLQWPSVDGDRVLVGYSGGLVAVSLGSGAVSSLVTDTAGSPARPLTLAGCDYAAWSNGQNWRRCGGASEGATAVLASMPGTARLSFETNGARAVLNDRRSGATWAVQRAGELIDNWDEL
;
A
#
# COMPACT_ATOMS: atom_id res chain seq x y z
N ILE A 1 -9.41 5.77 30.05
CA ILE A 1 -9.65 4.31 30.10
C ILE A 1 -9.58 3.87 28.65
N SER A 2 -8.57 3.13 28.30
CA SER A 2 -8.47 2.50 27.00
C SER A 2 -9.14 1.12 27.11
N ASP A 3 -10.29 0.95 26.50
CA ASP A 3 -10.84 -0.38 26.31
C ASP A 3 -9.92 -1.13 25.34
N SER A 4 -9.40 -2.28 25.75
CA SER A 4 -8.61 -3.16 24.91
C SER A 4 -9.53 -4.23 24.32
N VAL A 5 -9.40 -4.46 23.02
CA VAL A 5 -10.13 -5.49 22.29
C VAL A 5 -9.16 -6.59 21.89
N ALA A 6 -9.57 -7.84 22.08
CA ALA A 6 -8.79 -8.97 21.64
C ALA A 6 -8.87 -9.11 20.11
N LEU A 7 -7.72 -9.04 19.46
CA LEU A 7 -7.60 -9.32 18.03
C LEU A 7 -7.46 -10.83 17.77
N PRO A 8 -7.77 -11.30 16.55
CA PRO A 8 -7.47 -12.67 16.14
C PRO A 8 -5.99 -13.02 16.35
N PRO A 9 -5.65 -14.27 16.69
CA PRO A 9 -4.29 -14.62 17.13
C PRO A 9 -3.26 -14.75 15.99
N ASN A 10 -3.71 -14.99 14.73
CA ASN A 10 -2.82 -15.37 13.64
C ASN A 10 -2.52 -14.20 12.70
N GLN A 11 -1.63 -13.31 13.12
CA GLN A 11 -1.19 -12.15 12.32
C GLN A 11 -2.33 -11.22 11.92
N PRO A 12 -3.00 -10.58 12.89
CA PRO A 12 -4.09 -9.66 12.59
C PRO A 12 -3.57 -8.38 11.93
N GLU A 13 -4.30 -7.92 10.93
CA GLU A 13 -4.15 -6.60 10.31
C GLU A 13 -5.43 -5.80 10.54
N VAL A 14 -5.31 -4.54 10.94
CA VAL A 14 -6.44 -3.64 11.16
C VAL A 14 -6.35 -2.49 10.19
N LEU A 15 -7.34 -2.38 9.32
CA LEU A 15 -7.47 -1.32 8.32
C LEU A 15 -8.55 -0.33 8.77
N LEU A 16 -8.26 0.97 8.67
CA LEU A 16 -9.13 2.03 9.17
C LEU A 16 -9.44 3.05 8.07
N ALA A 17 -10.72 3.37 7.89
CA ALA A 17 -11.16 4.44 7.00
C ALA A 17 -12.36 5.18 7.63
N GLY A 18 -12.08 6.29 8.30
CA GLY A 18 -13.07 7.05 9.05
C GLY A 18 -13.67 6.20 10.19
N THR A 19 -14.96 5.89 10.10
CA THR A 19 -15.67 5.03 11.07
C THR A 19 -15.68 3.55 10.68
N ARG A 20 -15.05 3.18 9.58
CA ARG A 20 -15.03 1.82 9.06
C ARG A 20 -13.74 1.12 9.48
N VAL A 21 -13.88 -0.07 10.01
CA VAL A 21 -12.78 -0.91 10.45
C VAL A 21 -12.89 -2.25 9.75
N ALA A 22 -11.82 -2.70 9.13
CA ALA A 22 -11.68 -4.06 8.66
C ALA A 22 -10.61 -4.76 9.51
N VAL A 23 -10.96 -5.86 10.14
CA VAL A 23 -10.03 -6.73 10.87
C VAL A 23 -9.79 -7.94 9.99
N PHE A 24 -8.55 -8.16 9.60
CA PHE A 24 -8.16 -9.27 8.73
C PHE A 24 -7.15 -10.17 9.44
N GLU A 25 -7.42 -11.46 9.47
CA GLU A 25 -6.51 -12.46 9.99
C GLU A 25 -5.75 -13.13 8.84
N GLN A 26 -4.49 -12.80 8.66
CA GLN A 26 -3.69 -13.29 7.53
C GLN A 26 -3.51 -14.81 7.53
N GLY A 27 -3.42 -15.43 8.71
CA GLY A 27 -3.18 -16.87 8.84
C GLY A 27 -4.34 -17.75 8.36
N THR A 28 -5.59 -17.29 8.52
CA THR A 28 -6.80 -18.01 8.14
C THR A 28 -7.51 -17.43 6.92
N GLY A 29 -7.29 -16.14 6.65
CA GLY A 29 -7.98 -15.37 5.62
C GLY A 29 -9.37 -14.90 6.04
N GLU A 30 -9.65 -14.86 7.33
CA GLU A 30 -10.92 -14.35 7.84
C GLU A 30 -10.93 -12.83 7.88
N LEU A 31 -12.00 -12.21 7.41
CA LEU A 31 -12.20 -10.78 7.36
C LEU A 31 -13.51 -10.39 8.07
N TRP A 32 -13.40 -9.49 9.04
CA TRP A 32 -14.55 -8.89 9.74
C TRP A 32 -14.64 -7.41 9.39
N LEU A 33 -15.84 -6.93 9.13
CA LEU A 33 -16.17 -5.52 8.98
C LEU A 33 -16.88 -5.05 10.24
N VAL A 34 -16.33 -4.00 10.85
CA VAL A 34 -16.81 -3.46 12.14
C VAL A 34 -16.95 -1.95 12.02
N ASN A 35 -17.99 -1.39 12.65
CA ASN A 35 -18.05 0.04 12.85
C ASN A 35 -17.11 0.43 14.02
N ALA A 36 -16.37 1.53 13.90
CA ALA A 36 -15.46 1.98 14.96
C ALA A 36 -16.18 2.22 16.30
N ALA A 37 -17.48 2.61 16.27
CA ALA A 37 -18.30 2.77 17.48
C ALA A 37 -18.60 1.44 18.18
N GLU A 38 -18.55 0.33 17.46
CA GLU A 38 -18.84 -1.02 17.95
C GLU A 38 -17.57 -1.83 18.20
N LEU A 39 -16.40 -1.25 17.96
CA LEU A 39 -15.12 -1.95 18.06
C LEU A 39 -14.87 -2.50 19.48
N SER A 40 -15.37 -1.84 20.52
CA SER A 40 -15.26 -2.32 21.92
C SER A 40 -16.01 -3.64 22.20
N THR A 41 -16.95 -4.01 21.34
CA THR A 41 -17.72 -5.26 21.40
C THR A 41 -17.30 -6.28 20.35
N PHE A 42 -16.24 -6.00 19.60
CA PHE A 42 -15.74 -6.93 18.58
C PHE A 42 -15.31 -8.26 19.20
N ASP A 43 -15.79 -9.34 18.61
CA ASP A 43 -15.43 -10.70 18.98
C ASP A 43 -14.92 -11.48 17.76
N ALA A 44 -13.64 -11.83 17.77
CA ALA A 44 -13.00 -12.62 16.71
C ALA A 44 -13.52 -14.09 16.63
N GLN A 45 -14.34 -14.53 17.61
CA GLN A 45 -15.01 -15.83 17.54
C GLN A 45 -16.37 -15.76 16.84
N SER A 46 -16.86 -14.55 16.53
CA SER A 46 -18.06 -14.38 15.73
C SER A 46 -17.81 -14.77 14.28
N ASP A 47 -18.88 -15.07 13.54
CA ASP A 47 -18.78 -15.35 12.10
C ASP A 47 -18.11 -14.19 11.37
N SER A 48 -17.10 -14.50 10.55
CA SER A 48 -16.42 -13.51 9.70
C SER A 48 -17.38 -13.01 8.61
N THR A 49 -17.17 -11.77 8.16
CA THR A 49 -17.91 -11.22 7.01
C THR A 49 -17.55 -11.96 5.72
N LEU A 50 -16.28 -12.33 5.57
CA LEU A 50 -15.75 -13.11 4.45
C LEU A 50 -14.68 -14.08 4.92
N SER A 51 -14.72 -15.30 4.38
CA SER A 51 -13.66 -16.29 4.48
C SER A 51 -12.93 -16.39 3.14
N LEU A 52 -11.72 -15.86 3.09
CA LEU A 52 -10.92 -15.74 1.87
C LEU A 52 -9.94 -16.92 1.68
N GLY A 53 -9.72 -17.67 2.76
CA GLY A 53 -8.74 -18.74 2.82
C GLY A 53 -7.30 -18.24 3.00
N THR A 54 -6.37 -19.19 3.14
CA THR A 54 -4.95 -18.90 3.33
C THR A 54 -4.35 -18.15 2.15
N ASP A 55 -3.29 -17.37 2.42
CA ASP A 55 -2.59 -16.56 1.41
C ASP A 55 -3.44 -15.41 0.81
N ALA A 56 -4.58 -15.12 1.44
CA ALA A 56 -5.41 -13.99 1.07
C ALA A 56 -4.72 -12.66 1.36
N MET A 57 -5.13 -11.63 0.64
CA MET A 57 -4.62 -10.26 0.81
C MET A 57 -5.78 -9.28 0.79
N VAL A 58 -5.64 -8.21 1.57
CA VAL A 58 -6.62 -7.12 1.62
C VAL A 58 -5.94 -5.77 1.43
N SER A 59 -6.69 -4.81 0.91
CA SER A 59 -6.24 -3.43 0.79
C SER A 59 -7.44 -2.51 0.90
N MET A 60 -7.34 -1.47 1.73
CA MET A 60 -8.38 -0.47 1.90
C MET A 60 -7.78 0.93 1.78
N ASP A 61 -8.41 1.80 1.01
CA ASP A 61 -8.05 3.20 0.94
C ASP A 61 -8.75 4.03 2.03
N SER A 62 -8.38 5.29 2.15
CA SER A 62 -8.92 6.19 3.19
C SER A 62 -10.40 6.55 2.99
N ALA A 63 -10.99 6.28 1.83
CA ALA A 63 -12.44 6.41 1.59
C ALA A 63 -13.21 5.15 2.00
N GLY A 64 -12.50 4.06 2.34
CA GLY A 64 -13.09 2.78 2.72
C GLY A 64 -13.39 1.86 1.53
N THR A 65 -12.83 2.12 0.35
CA THR A 65 -12.87 1.13 -0.73
C THR A 65 -11.92 -0.01 -0.36
N LEU A 66 -12.49 -1.18 -0.12
CA LEU A 66 -11.74 -2.37 0.25
C LEU A 66 -11.80 -3.39 -0.86
N PHE A 67 -10.62 -3.90 -1.24
CA PHE A 67 -10.47 -5.05 -2.11
C PHE A 67 -9.82 -6.21 -1.35
N ALA A 68 -10.35 -7.40 -1.57
CA ALA A 68 -9.86 -8.64 -0.96
C ALA A 68 -9.61 -9.69 -2.04
N TYR A 69 -8.40 -10.23 -2.09
CA TYR A 69 -8.03 -11.30 -2.99
C TYR A 69 -8.01 -12.64 -2.27
N SER A 70 -8.77 -13.60 -2.81
CA SER A 70 -8.78 -15.00 -2.37
C SER A 70 -8.07 -15.87 -3.39
N PRO A 71 -6.85 -16.35 -3.12
CA PRO A 71 -6.12 -17.25 -4.03
C PRO A 71 -6.84 -18.57 -4.23
N SER A 72 -7.46 -19.12 -3.20
CA SER A 72 -8.18 -20.39 -3.25
C SER A 72 -9.42 -20.36 -4.15
N ALA A 73 -10.11 -19.21 -4.18
CA ALA A 73 -11.26 -18.98 -5.04
C ALA A 73 -10.86 -18.45 -6.43
N GLY A 74 -9.66 -17.88 -6.57
CA GLY A 74 -9.23 -17.16 -7.79
C GLY A 74 -10.06 -15.91 -8.02
N LEU A 75 -10.44 -15.19 -6.95
CA LEU A 75 -11.33 -14.04 -7.01
C LEU A 75 -10.74 -12.83 -6.29
N VAL A 76 -10.97 -11.65 -6.87
CA VAL A 76 -10.87 -10.38 -6.15
C VAL A 76 -12.29 -9.92 -5.86
N TYR A 77 -12.55 -9.64 -4.60
CA TYR A 77 -13.81 -9.07 -4.10
C TYR A 77 -13.65 -7.56 -3.91
N ARG A 78 -14.63 -6.80 -4.36
CA ARG A 78 -14.87 -5.46 -3.86
C ARG A 78 -15.82 -5.57 -2.67
N VAL A 79 -15.38 -5.10 -1.52
CA VAL A 79 -16.10 -5.26 -0.27
C VAL A 79 -16.77 -3.95 0.11
N ASN A 80 -18.07 -4.02 0.40
CA ASN A 80 -18.83 -2.87 0.88
C ASN A 80 -18.59 -2.69 2.38
N THR A 81 -17.70 -1.79 2.73
CA THR A 81 -17.40 -1.49 4.13
C THR A 81 -18.49 -0.69 4.85
N ALA A 82 -19.53 -0.23 4.14
CA ALA A 82 -20.64 0.53 4.70
C ALA A 82 -21.85 -0.33 5.10
N SER A 83 -21.87 -1.61 4.69
CA SER A 83 -22.96 -2.55 5.02
C SER A 83 -22.40 -3.86 5.56
N SER A 84 -23.25 -4.59 6.28
CA SER A 84 -22.95 -5.94 6.77
C SER A 84 -22.98 -7.01 5.67
N ASP A 85 -23.48 -6.69 4.49
CA ASP A 85 -23.67 -7.66 3.40
C ASP A 85 -22.35 -8.03 2.70
N GLY A 86 -21.29 -7.33 3.02
CA GLY A 86 -19.89 -7.68 2.78
C GLY A 86 -19.43 -7.46 1.35
N VAL A 87 -20.06 -8.04 0.34
CA VAL A 87 -19.53 -8.04 -1.05
C VAL A 87 -20.39 -7.24 -1.99
N ASP A 88 -19.80 -6.22 -2.64
CA ASP A 88 -20.43 -5.48 -3.75
C ASP A 88 -20.32 -6.23 -5.08
N SER A 89 -19.13 -6.76 -5.36
CA SER A 89 -18.84 -7.47 -6.60
C SER A 89 -17.62 -8.36 -6.46
N SER A 90 -17.47 -9.30 -7.38
CA SER A 90 -16.28 -10.14 -7.48
C SER A 90 -15.85 -10.30 -8.92
N GLN A 91 -14.53 -10.47 -9.13
CA GLN A 91 -13.93 -10.67 -10.45
C GLN A 91 -12.97 -11.85 -10.40
N SER A 92 -13.10 -12.76 -11.37
CA SER A 92 -12.13 -13.86 -11.53
C SER A 92 -10.77 -13.32 -11.95
N VAL A 93 -9.72 -13.84 -11.31
CA VAL A 93 -8.34 -13.48 -11.60
C VAL A 93 -7.43 -14.68 -11.40
N THR A 94 -6.42 -14.80 -12.26
CA THR A 94 -5.34 -15.77 -12.08
C THR A 94 -4.05 -15.00 -11.83
N VAL A 95 -3.43 -15.25 -10.68
CA VAL A 95 -2.13 -14.70 -10.31
C VAL A 95 -1.15 -15.85 -10.19
N ALA A 96 -0.05 -15.79 -10.93
CA ALA A 96 0.88 -16.92 -11.07
C ALA A 96 1.78 -17.11 -9.85
N GLY A 97 2.17 -16.03 -9.17
CA GLY A 97 3.13 -16.06 -8.08
C GLY A 97 2.61 -16.70 -6.78
N THR A 98 3.48 -16.79 -5.78
CA THR A 98 3.17 -17.26 -4.42
C THR A 98 2.74 -16.09 -3.53
N SER A 99 2.18 -16.35 -2.36
CA SER A 99 1.78 -15.30 -1.40
C SER A 99 2.92 -14.36 -1.03
N SER A 100 4.14 -14.90 -0.90
CA SER A 100 5.33 -14.10 -0.54
C SER A 100 5.80 -13.17 -1.65
N SER A 101 5.39 -13.38 -2.90
CA SER A 101 5.76 -12.55 -4.05
C SER A 101 4.69 -11.54 -4.43
N ARG A 102 3.51 -11.58 -3.79
CA ARG A 102 2.37 -10.76 -4.16
C ARG A 102 2.10 -9.66 -3.15
N SER A 103 1.59 -8.55 -3.64
CA SER A 103 0.99 -7.49 -2.82
C SER A 103 -0.21 -6.89 -3.53
N ILE A 104 -1.19 -6.43 -2.76
CA ILE A 104 -2.41 -5.78 -3.27
C ILE A 104 -2.47 -4.33 -2.82
N SER A 105 -3.06 -3.47 -3.64
CA SER A 105 -3.37 -2.09 -3.32
C SER A 105 -4.70 -1.65 -3.94
N SER A 106 -5.37 -0.69 -3.30
CA SER A 106 -6.52 0.05 -3.84
C SER A 106 -6.04 1.40 -4.34
N VAL A 107 -6.17 1.69 -5.62
CA VAL A 107 -5.70 2.95 -6.22
C VAL A 107 -6.76 3.54 -7.14
N GLY A 108 -7.26 4.73 -6.83
CA GLY A 108 -8.28 5.39 -7.65
C GLY A 108 -9.56 4.56 -7.83
N GLY A 109 -9.91 3.72 -6.87
CA GLY A 109 -11.05 2.82 -6.93
C GLY A 109 -10.84 1.54 -7.75
N HIS A 110 -9.60 1.28 -8.21
CA HIS A 110 -9.17 0.08 -8.91
C HIS A 110 -8.38 -0.84 -7.96
N TRP A 111 -8.52 -2.15 -8.13
CA TRP A 111 -7.62 -3.08 -7.47
C TRP A 111 -6.39 -3.36 -8.31
N VAL A 112 -5.26 -3.46 -7.63
CA VAL A 112 -3.97 -3.69 -8.26
C VAL A 112 -3.22 -4.77 -7.49
N ILE A 113 -2.70 -5.77 -8.20
CA ILE A 113 -1.84 -6.81 -7.61
C ILE A 113 -0.49 -6.79 -8.31
N LEU A 114 0.58 -6.57 -7.56
CA LEU A 114 1.96 -6.76 -8.02
C LEU A 114 2.40 -8.17 -7.72
N ASP A 115 2.92 -8.88 -8.71
CA ASP A 115 3.60 -10.15 -8.57
C ASP A 115 5.08 -9.99 -8.93
N THR A 116 5.93 -10.03 -7.91
CA THR A 116 7.38 -9.87 -8.07
C THR A 116 8.09 -11.13 -8.53
N GLN A 117 7.40 -12.26 -8.62
CA GLN A 117 7.97 -13.48 -9.18
C GLN A 117 7.94 -13.47 -10.71
N THR A 118 6.94 -12.81 -11.27
CA THR A 118 6.73 -12.71 -12.72
C THR A 118 6.96 -11.31 -13.26
N ASP A 119 7.36 -10.36 -12.39
CA ASP A 119 7.51 -8.95 -12.69
C ASP A 119 6.28 -8.38 -13.42
N SER A 120 5.10 -8.73 -12.94
CA SER A 120 3.83 -8.35 -13.54
C SER A 120 2.93 -7.59 -12.58
N LEU A 121 2.15 -6.68 -13.14
CA LEU A 121 1.12 -5.94 -12.45
C LEU A 121 -0.24 -6.29 -13.04
N LEU A 122 -1.19 -6.69 -12.21
CA LEU A 122 -2.57 -6.87 -12.60
C LEU A 122 -3.37 -5.66 -12.16
N VAL A 123 -4.12 -5.08 -13.09
CA VAL A 123 -5.02 -3.94 -12.86
C VAL A 123 -6.40 -4.34 -13.35
N ASP A 124 -7.37 -4.52 -12.45
CA ASP A 124 -8.74 -4.97 -12.77
C ASP A 124 -8.77 -6.18 -13.73
N GLY A 125 -7.86 -7.14 -13.53
CA GLY A 125 -7.74 -8.36 -14.35
C GLY A 125 -6.89 -8.21 -15.62
N ARG A 126 -6.45 -7.01 -15.99
CA ARG A 126 -5.49 -6.82 -17.08
C ARG A 126 -4.07 -6.99 -16.56
N THR A 127 -3.29 -7.85 -17.18
CA THR A 127 -1.87 -8.03 -16.87
C THR A 127 -1.01 -7.02 -17.64
N VAL A 128 -0.08 -6.39 -16.94
CA VAL A 128 0.94 -5.50 -17.48
C VAL A 128 2.30 -6.09 -17.12
N ASP A 129 3.13 -6.36 -18.12
CA ASP A 129 4.50 -6.83 -17.94
C ASP A 129 5.41 -5.66 -17.56
N LEU A 130 6.16 -5.80 -16.48
CA LEU A 130 7.12 -4.82 -15.96
C LEU A 130 8.56 -5.30 -16.07
N SER A 131 8.81 -6.47 -16.65
CA SER A 131 10.15 -7.10 -16.69
C SER A 131 11.20 -6.23 -17.37
N ALA A 132 10.81 -5.42 -18.37
CA ALA A 132 11.70 -4.52 -19.07
C ALA A 132 12.15 -3.33 -18.19
N GLU A 133 11.27 -2.83 -17.33
CA GLU A 133 11.51 -1.67 -16.47
C GLU A 133 12.17 -2.07 -15.15
N LEU A 134 11.74 -3.16 -14.55
CA LEU A 134 12.30 -3.64 -13.28
C LEU A 134 13.66 -4.31 -13.48
N GLY A 135 13.89 -4.91 -14.65
CA GLY A 135 15.14 -5.59 -15.01
C GLY A 135 15.47 -6.72 -14.02
N THR A 136 16.75 -6.87 -13.71
CA THR A 136 17.20 -7.78 -12.63
C THR A 136 17.09 -7.16 -11.25
N GLY A 137 16.44 -6.01 -11.15
CA GLY A 137 16.26 -5.26 -9.92
C GLY A 137 15.40 -6.03 -8.93
N THR A 138 15.85 -6.16 -7.72
CA THR A 138 15.16 -6.87 -6.67
C THR A 138 14.40 -5.88 -5.78
N GLY A 139 13.36 -6.36 -5.11
CA GLY A 139 12.68 -5.60 -4.08
C GLY A 139 11.64 -4.62 -4.60
N ALA A 140 10.95 -4.96 -5.70
CA ALA A 140 9.83 -4.16 -6.16
C ALA A 140 8.71 -4.11 -5.11
N VAL A 141 8.17 -2.91 -4.87
CA VAL A 141 7.11 -2.64 -3.90
C VAL A 141 5.99 -1.83 -4.51
N LEU A 142 4.77 -2.26 -4.25
CA LEU A 142 3.55 -1.59 -4.71
C LEU A 142 3.25 -0.37 -3.83
N GLN A 143 2.69 0.69 -4.41
CA GLN A 143 2.29 1.88 -3.66
C GLN A 143 1.28 1.58 -2.55
N TRP A 144 1.22 2.47 -1.56
CA TRP A 144 0.17 2.50 -0.55
C TRP A 144 -1.20 2.77 -1.20
N PRO A 145 -2.30 2.27 -0.60
CA PRO A 145 -3.65 2.58 -1.07
C PRO A 145 -3.89 4.08 -1.15
N SER A 146 -4.58 4.52 -2.22
CA SER A 146 -4.94 5.93 -2.40
C SER A 146 -6.32 6.06 -3.03
N VAL A 147 -7.09 7.03 -2.55
CA VAL A 147 -8.42 7.37 -3.11
C VAL A 147 -8.28 7.95 -4.51
N ASP A 148 -7.25 8.77 -4.70
CA ASP A 148 -6.97 9.46 -5.95
C ASP A 148 -5.89 8.72 -6.74
N GLY A 149 -5.92 8.90 -8.06
CA GLY A 149 -4.88 8.45 -8.97
C GLY A 149 -5.45 7.88 -10.26
N ASP A 150 -4.77 8.20 -11.35
CA ASP A 150 -4.98 7.64 -12.70
C ASP A 150 -3.90 6.61 -13.08
N ARG A 151 -2.98 6.37 -12.13
CA ARG A 151 -1.83 5.48 -12.27
C ARG A 151 -1.47 4.84 -10.94
N VAL A 152 -0.82 3.71 -11.00
CA VAL A 152 -0.21 3.05 -9.86
C VAL A 152 1.31 3.17 -9.95
N LEU A 153 1.96 3.34 -8.80
CA LEU A 153 3.41 3.46 -8.67
C LEU A 153 4.01 2.14 -8.17
N VAL A 154 5.11 1.74 -8.78
CA VAL A 154 5.92 0.61 -8.32
C VAL A 154 7.35 1.11 -8.11
N GLY A 155 7.80 1.12 -6.85
CA GLY A 155 9.17 1.41 -6.48
C GLY A 155 10.03 0.16 -6.55
N TYR A 156 11.26 0.28 -7.04
CA TYR A 156 12.24 -0.81 -7.05
C TYR A 156 13.66 -0.26 -6.80
N SER A 157 14.64 -1.10 -6.62
CA SER A 157 15.99 -0.65 -6.26
C SER A 157 16.61 0.28 -7.32
N GLY A 158 16.28 0.13 -8.59
CA GLY A 158 16.78 0.95 -9.69
C GLY A 158 15.95 2.20 -10.01
N GLY A 159 14.73 2.35 -9.42
CA GLY A 159 13.91 3.49 -9.77
C GLY A 159 12.44 3.43 -9.34
N LEU A 160 11.62 4.18 -10.06
CA LEU A 160 10.19 4.27 -9.91
C LEU A 160 9.51 4.18 -11.28
N VAL A 161 8.57 3.28 -11.42
CA VAL A 161 7.70 3.20 -12.60
C VAL A 161 6.27 3.57 -12.24
N ALA A 162 5.55 4.13 -13.20
CA ALA A 162 4.12 4.36 -13.13
C ALA A 162 3.42 3.57 -14.22
N VAL A 163 2.30 2.95 -13.88
CA VAL A 163 1.42 2.23 -14.81
C VAL A 163 0.07 2.93 -14.84
N SER A 164 -0.36 3.37 -16.01
CA SER A 164 -1.67 3.99 -16.20
C SER A 164 -2.78 2.98 -15.92
N LEU A 165 -3.70 3.31 -15.02
CA LEU A 165 -4.84 2.46 -14.67
C LEU A 165 -5.79 2.26 -15.87
N GLY A 166 -5.98 3.28 -16.68
CA GLY A 166 -6.85 3.22 -17.87
C GLY A 166 -6.24 2.42 -19.02
N SER A 167 -5.01 2.74 -19.43
CA SER A 167 -4.39 2.16 -20.65
C SER A 167 -3.44 0.99 -20.38
N GLY A 168 -2.89 0.87 -19.17
CA GLY A 168 -1.79 -0.04 -18.85
C GLY A 168 -0.43 0.43 -19.37
N ALA A 169 -0.33 1.65 -19.89
CA ALA A 169 0.94 2.19 -20.35
C ALA A 169 1.92 2.36 -19.19
N VAL A 170 3.13 1.88 -19.39
CA VAL A 170 4.23 1.96 -18.40
C VAL A 170 5.13 3.15 -18.72
N SER A 171 5.56 3.85 -17.69
CA SER A 171 6.50 4.96 -17.82
C SER A 171 7.49 4.98 -16.65
N SER A 172 8.77 5.09 -16.92
CA SER A 172 9.80 5.30 -15.91
C SER A 172 9.77 6.75 -15.44
N LEU A 173 9.62 6.97 -14.14
CA LEU A 173 9.56 8.28 -13.52
C LEU A 173 10.89 8.67 -12.90
N VAL A 174 11.61 7.71 -12.35
CA VAL A 174 12.94 7.85 -11.76
C VAL A 174 13.78 6.67 -12.20
N THR A 175 15.02 6.93 -12.57
CA THR A 175 16.03 5.92 -12.90
C THR A 175 17.28 6.16 -12.05
N ASP A 176 18.21 5.22 -12.08
CA ASP A 176 19.53 5.35 -11.46
C ASP A 176 19.49 5.60 -9.95
N THR A 177 18.52 5.01 -9.27
CA THR A 177 18.50 4.95 -7.80
C THR A 177 19.27 3.74 -7.26
N ALA A 178 19.45 3.68 -5.97
CA ALA A 178 20.04 2.54 -5.29
C ALA A 178 19.41 2.32 -3.90
N GLY A 179 19.48 1.10 -3.42
CA GLY A 179 18.96 0.74 -2.09
C GLY A 179 17.50 0.29 -2.13
N SER A 180 16.99 -0.06 -0.96
CA SER A 180 15.62 -0.57 -0.82
C SER A 180 14.61 0.57 -0.94
N PRO A 181 13.58 0.45 -1.79
CA PRO A 181 12.53 1.45 -1.90
C PRO A 181 11.60 1.41 -0.68
N ALA A 182 11.08 2.56 -0.26
CA ALA A 182 9.84 2.63 0.49
C ALA A 182 8.67 2.33 -0.45
N ARG A 183 7.54 1.83 0.08
CA ARG A 183 6.30 1.76 -0.70
C ARG A 183 5.93 3.17 -1.16
N PRO A 184 5.80 3.44 -2.46
CA PRO A 184 5.41 4.76 -2.95
C PRO A 184 4.07 5.22 -2.36
N LEU A 185 3.86 6.52 -2.30
CA LEU A 185 2.65 7.13 -1.75
C LEU A 185 2.09 8.16 -2.73
N THR A 186 0.78 8.11 -2.98
CA THR A 186 0.03 9.19 -3.61
C THR A 186 -0.87 9.83 -2.56
N LEU A 187 -0.69 11.11 -2.29
CA LEU A 187 -1.43 11.84 -1.25
C LEU A 187 -1.63 13.30 -1.64
N ALA A 188 -2.87 13.78 -1.53
CA ALA A 188 -3.23 15.18 -1.76
C ALA A 188 -2.70 15.73 -3.11
N GLY A 189 -2.83 14.96 -4.19
CA GLY A 189 -2.40 15.32 -5.54
C GLY A 189 -0.88 15.31 -5.75
N CYS A 190 -0.13 14.71 -4.83
CA CYS A 190 1.32 14.51 -4.97
C CYS A 190 1.67 13.03 -4.90
N ASP A 191 2.67 12.64 -5.71
CA ASP A 191 3.32 11.34 -5.67
C ASP A 191 4.65 11.46 -4.92
N TYR A 192 5.00 10.45 -4.11
CA TYR A 192 6.21 10.38 -3.31
C TYR A 192 6.89 9.02 -3.47
N ALA A 193 8.22 9.02 -3.54
CA ALA A 193 9.04 7.83 -3.47
C ALA A 193 10.34 8.12 -2.71
N ALA A 194 10.92 7.10 -2.09
CA ALA A 194 12.18 7.23 -1.36
C ALA A 194 12.93 5.90 -1.33
N TRP A 195 14.26 5.97 -1.21
CA TRP A 195 15.17 4.82 -1.17
C TRP A 195 16.14 4.91 0.01
N SER A 196 16.58 3.77 0.50
CA SER A 196 17.47 3.68 1.66
C SER A 196 18.87 4.29 1.43
N ASN A 197 19.22 4.68 0.21
CA ASN A 197 20.42 5.47 -0.08
C ASN A 197 20.25 6.97 0.23
N GLY A 198 19.07 7.41 0.70
CA GLY A 198 18.74 8.79 1.01
C GLY A 198 18.08 9.56 -0.13
N GLN A 199 17.96 8.97 -1.29
CA GLN A 199 17.28 9.60 -2.42
C GLN A 199 15.77 9.65 -2.15
N ASN A 200 15.13 10.80 -2.35
CA ASN A 200 13.69 10.94 -2.37
C ASN A 200 13.23 11.70 -3.61
N TRP A 201 12.01 11.45 -4.01
CA TRP A 201 11.38 12.04 -5.18
C TRP A 201 9.96 12.45 -4.86
N ARG A 202 9.54 13.59 -5.40
CA ARG A 202 8.18 14.12 -5.27
C ARG A 202 7.72 14.76 -6.57
N ARG A 203 6.47 14.51 -6.95
CA ARG A 203 5.78 15.18 -8.06
C ARG A 203 4.38 15.58 -7.65
N CYS A 204 4.00 16.84 -7.84
CA CYS A 204 2.69 17.39 -7.46
C CYS A 204 2.01 18.11 -8.62
N GLY A 205 0.68 18.17 -8.59
CA GLY A 205 -0.11 19.10 -9.37
C GLY A 205 -0.01 18.97 -10.88
N GLY A 206 0.20 17.75 -11.41
CA GLY A 206 0.30 17.53 -12.85
C GLY A 206 1.60 18.03 -13.50
N ALA A 207 2.63 18.34 -12.68
CA ALA A 207 3.96 18.63 -13.19
C ALA A 207 4.46 17.49 -14.08
N SER A 208 5.11 17.84 -15.20
CA SER A 208 5.68 16.85 -16.12
C SER A 208 6.85 16.09 -15.49
N GLU A 209 7.59 16.75 -14.61
CA GLU A 209 8.76 16.18 -13.94
C GLU A 209 8.62 16.27 -12.43
N GLY A 210 9.22 15.31 -11.72
CA GLY A 210 9.33 15.31 -10.27
C GLY A 210 10.63 15.95 -9.81
N ALA A 211 10.61 16.46 -8.58
CA ALA A 211 11.80 16.96 -7.90
C ALA A 211 12.46 15.84 -7.11
N THR A 212 13.78 15.68 -7.27
CA THR A 212 14.61 14.76 -6.49
C THR A 212 15.40 15.54 -5.43
N ALA A 213 15.50 15.00 -4.23
CA ALA A 213 16.34 15.53 -3.16
C ALA A 213 17.08 14.39 -2.45
N VAL A 214 18.10 14.74 -1.68
CA VAL A 214 18.83 13.79 -0.83
C VAL A 214 18.49 14.08 0.62
N LEU A 215 18.02 13.07 1.34
CA LEU A 215 17.68 13.12 2.75
C LEU A 215 18.97 13.17 3.59
N ALA A 216 19.07 14.14 4.47
CA ALA A 216 20.24 14.28 5.34
C ALA A 216 20.29 13.11 6.34
N SER A 217 21.50 12.68 6.68
CA SER A 217 21.77 11.71 7.76
C SER A 217 21.07 10.35 7.63
N MET A 218 20.79 9.90 6.39
CA MET A 218 20.15 8.61 6.14
C MET A 218 21.11 7.46 6.49
N PRO A 219 20.72 6.54 7.41
CA PRO A 219 21.48 5.33 7.64
C PRO A 219 21.42 4.38 6.43
N GLY A 220 22.54 3.83 5.98
CA GLY A 220 22.58 2.91 4.83
C GLY A 220 21.79 1.60 5.00
N THR A 221 21.29 1.33 6.22
CA THR A 221 20.44 0.17 6.54
C THR A 221 19.02 0.58 6.89
N ALA A 222 18.58 1.79 6.52
CA ALA A 222 17.25 2.32 6.82
C ALA A 222 16.13 1.39 6.29
N ARG A 223 15.07 1.27 7.07
CA ARG A 223 13.80 0.64 6.67
C ARG A 223 12.73 1.72 6.58
N LEU A 224 12.59 2.25 5.40
CA LEU A 224 11.76 3.41 5.14
C LEU A 224 10.28 3.07 5.05
N SER A 225 9.44 3.91 5.64
CA SER A 225 7.99 3.88 5.52
C SER A 225 7.45 5.29 5.47
N PHE A 226 6.52 5.55 4.56
CA PHE A 226 5.71 6.77 4.62
C PHE A 226 4.63 6.60 5.68
N GLU A 227 4.51 7.60 6.55
CA GLU A 227 3.42 7.72 7.52
C GLU A 227 2.61 8.96 7.20
N THR A 228 1.28 8.86 7.33
CA THR A 228 0.37 9.93 6.93
C THR A 228 -0.56 10.36 8.05
N ASN A 229 -0.88 11.66 8.07
CA ASN A 229 -1.93 12.22 8.91
C ASN A 229 -2.72 13.26 8.10
N GLY A 230 -3.91 12.90 7.64
CA GLY A 230 -4.68 13.70 6.69
C GLY A 230 -3.89 13.94 5.39
N ALA A 231 -3.67 15.20 5.03
CA ALA A 231 -2.90 15.59 3.84
C ALA A 231 -1.39 15.72 4.08
N ARG A 232 -0.91 15.33 5.25
CA ARG A 232 0.51 15.42 5.62
C ARG A 232 1.16 14.05 5.52
N ALA A 233 2.39 14.02 4.99
CA ALA A 233 3.22 12.84 4.91
C ALA A 233 4.60 13.11 5.49
N VAL A 234 5.12 12.13 6.22
CA VAL A 234 6.52 12.07 6.65
C VAL A 234 7.10 10.74 6.18
N LEU A 235 8.42 10.70 6.01
CA LEU A 235 9.16 9.46 5.82
C LEU A 235 9.82 9.09 7.12
N ASN A 236 9.63 7.87 7.57
CA ASN A 236 10.20 7.36 8.82
C ASN A 236 11.15 6.20 8.54
N ASP A 237 12.28 6.16 9.23
CA ASP A 237 13.10 4.94 9.32
C ASP A 237 12.67 4.15 10.55
N ARG A 238 12.01 3.03 10.34
CA ARG A 238 11.49 2.14 11.39
C ARG A 238 12.57 1.52 12.28
N ARG A 239 13.85 1.62 11.91
CA ARG A 239 14.98 1.09 12.70
C ARG A 239 15.56 2.12 13.64
N SER A 240 15.76 3.34 13.18
CA SER A 240 16.39 4.41 13.97
C SER A 240 15.37 5.37 14.58
N GLY A 241 14.14 5.41 14.06
CA GLY A 241 13.14 6.41 14.42
C GLY A 241 13.35 7.77 13.75
N ALA A 242 14.38 7.93 12.92
CA ALA A 242 14.61 9.17 12.18
C ALA A 242 13.43 9.45 11.26
N THR A 243 13.01 10.71 11.19
CA THR A 243 11.82 11.15 10.46
C THR A 243 12.14 12.37 9.60
N TRP A 244 11.68 12.37 8.35
CA TRP A 244 11.90 13.48 7.40
C TRP A 244 10.59 14.05 6.90
N ALA A 245 10.52 15.39 6.84
CA ALA A 245 9.41 16.14 6.27
C ALA A 245 9.49 16.17 4.74
N VAL A 246 9.03 15.12 4.07
CA VAL A 246 9.14 14.96 2.60
C VAL A 246 8.36 15.99 1.79
N GLN A 247 7.41 16.67 2.40
CA GLN A 247 6.70 17.81 1.81
C GLN A 247 7.52 19.11 1.85
N ARG A 248 8.62 19.14 2.63
CA ARG A 248 9.55 20.28 2.80
C ARG A 248 10.97 19.90 2.37
N ALA A 249 11.14 19.37 1.18
CA ALA A 249 12.44 18.99 0.62
C ALA A 249 13.22 17.94 1.44
N GLY A 250 12.55 17.13 2.27
CA GLY A 250 13.21 16.07 3.04
C GLY A 250 13.99 16.56 4.24
N GLU A 251 13.55 17.63 4.88
CA GLU A 251 14.13 18.15 6.13
C GLU A 251 14.01 17.11 7.25
N LEU A 252 15.12 16.83 7.95
CA LEU A 252 15.13 15.97 9.12
C LEU A 252 14.36 16.65 10.27
N ILE A 253 13.44 15.92 10.89
CA ILE A 253 12.71 16.38 12.06
C ILE A 253 13.48 15.88 13.29
N ASP A 254 14.26 16.76 13.91
CA ASP A 254 15.12 16.43 15.06
C ASP A 254 14.83 17.28 16.31
N ASN A 255 13.84 18.14 16.23
CA ASN A 255 13.45 19.07 17.30
C ASN A 255 12.29 18.56 18.17
N TRP A 256 12.25 17.26 18.46
CA TRP A 256 11.20 16.65 19.29
C TRP A 256 11.06 17.26 20.68
N ASP A 257 12.16 17.85 21.22
CA ASP A 257 12.19 18.49 22.53
C ASP A 257 11.44 19.84 22.53
N GLU A 258 11.10 20.39 21.36
CA GLU A 258 10.35 21.63 21.20
C GLU A 258 8.83 21.42 21.06
N LEU A 259 8.39 20.17 21.01
CA LEU A 259 6.97 19.78 20.86
C LEU A 259 6.35 19.44 22.20
#